data_5f2448dac13bfb2bc2764f155eb8578b
#
_entry.id   5f2448dac13bfb2bc2764f155eb8578b
#
_cell.length_a   1.000
_cell.length_b   1.000
_cell.length_c   1.000
_cell.angle_alpha   90.00
_cell.angle_beta   90.00
_cell.angle_gamma   90.00
#
_symmetry.space_group_name_H-M   'P 1'
#
loop_
_entity.id
_entity.type
_entity.pdbx_description
1 polymer ?
#
loop_
_entity_poly.entity_id
_entity_poly.type
_entity_poly.pdbx_seq_one_letter_code
_entity_poly.pdbx_strand_id
1 'polypeptide(L)'
;MISCLTVTQEGRLPSLERSIADFVRQTERDRELVVVHDGGAAFHDGVQAIARANAGAAIRLVRVATSPRSSLGALRNMAVDCARGAYVCQWDDDDRHHPRRLQVQMEALRAEHGDAAVLADQLHLFADVREMYWDDWDNQPYPLNFVAGTLLARREAIARYPDQGRGEDTALALAMLEAGRRFARTREQGFLYVYVFDGRNSFDHAHHAAISLYHRFRGARLLRLEPALRQHVSEYTPPLGPFTMPCEGGDLRFG
;
A
#
# COMPACT_ATOMS: atom_id res chain seq x y z
N MET A 1 -18.87 -1.52 2.92
CA MET A 1 -17.97 -2.10 1.90
C MET A 1 -16.78 -1.18 1.66
N ILE A 2 -15.57 -1.74 1.51
CA ILE A 2 -14.34 -1.06 1.15
C ILE A 2 -13.97 -1.42 -0.29
N SER A 3 -13.70 -0.44 -1.15
CA SER A 3 -13.12 -0.66 -2.48
C SER A 3 -11.62 -0.44 -2.40
N CYS A 4 -10.83 -1.51 -2.54
CA CYS A 4 -9.38 -1.43 -2.73
C CYS A 4 -9.09 -1.03 -4.17
N LEU A 5 -8.27 0.00 -4.38
CA LEU A 5 -8.02 0.63 -5.67
C LEU A 5 -6.62 0.30 -6.15
N THR A 6 -6.52 -0.50 -7.19
CA THR A 6 -5.24 -0.94 -7.78
C THR A 6 -5.11 -0.38 -9.18
N VAL A 7 -3.97 0.25 -9.46
CA VAL A 7 -3.51 0.56 -10.81
C VAL A 7 -2.35 -0.37 -11.13
N THR A 8 -2.36 -0.99 -12.31
CA THR A 8 -1.29 -1.91 -12.74
C THR A 8 -0.88 -1.60 -14.17
N GLN A 9 0.32 -2.01 -14.55
CA GLN A 9 0.90 -1.77 -15.87
C GLN A 9 1.64 -2.98 -16.41
N GLU A 10 1.97 -2.97 -17.69
CA GLU A 10 2.73 -4.04 -18.35
C GLU A 10 4.02 -4.38 -17.60
N GLY A 11 4.33 -5.68 -17.51
CA GLY A 11 5.46 -6.19 -16.74
C GLY A 11 5.18 -6.48 -15.26
N ARG A 12 4.01 -6.11 -14.72
CA ARG A 12 3.68 -6.27 -13.29
C ARG A 12 2.75 -7.43 -12.94
N LEU A 13 2.43 -8.34 -13.88
CA LEU A 13 1.54 -9.47 -13.59
C LEU A 13 1.94 -10.30 -12.35
N PRO A 14 3.23 -10.66 -12.13
CA PRO A 14 3.61 -11.40 -10.93
C PRO A 14 3.42 -10.62 -9.62
N SER A 15 3.61 -9.31 -9.64
CA SER A 15 3.37 -8.44 -8.48
C SER A 15 1.87 -8.31 -8.21
N LEU A 16 1.08 -8.06 -9.24
CA LEU A 16 -0.38 -8.02 -9.17
C LEU A 16 -0.97 -9.32 -8.59
N GLU A 17 -0.46 -10.48 -9.01
CA GLU A 17 -0.91 -11.78 -8.49
C GLU A 17 -0.68 -11.88 -6.98
N ARG A 18 0.50 -11.45 -6.48
CA ARG A 18 0.79 -11.42 -5.05
C ARG A 18 -0.10 -10.44 -4.30
N SER A 19 -0.29 -9.24 -4.85
CA SER A 19 -1.16 -8.20 -4.27
C SER A 19 -2.62 -8.66 -4.20
N ILE A 20 -3.12 -9.37 -5.21
CA ILE A 20 -4.45 -10.00 -5.20
C ILE A 20 -4.53 -11.11 -4.14
N ALA A 21 -3.50 -11.92 -3.98
CA ALA A 21 -3.47 -12.94 -2.92
C ALA A 21 -3.56 -12.31 -1.53
N ASP A 22 -2.85 -11.20 -1.29
CA ASP A 22 -2.97 -10.44 -0.04
C ASP A 22 -4.38 -9.83 0.14
N PHE A 23 -5.01 -9.35 -0.94
CA PHE A 23 -6.42 -8.88 -0.89
C PHE A 23 -7.39 -10.00 -0.52
N VAL A 24 -7.28 -11.17 -1.13
CA VAL A 24 -8.14 -12.33 -0.85
C VAL A 24 -8.06 -12.76 0.61
N ARG A 25 -6.92 -12.59 1.25
CA ARG A 25 -6.66 -12.97 2.65
C ARG A 25 -7.08 -11.93 3.68
N GLN A 26 -7.53 -10.74 3.29
CA GLN A 26 -7.95 -9.73 4.26
C GLN A 26 -9.04 -10.26 5.21
N THR A 27 -8.93 -9.95 6.50
CA THR A 27 -9.91 -10.32 7.53
C THR A 27 -11.21 -9.54 7.38
N GLU A 28 -11.14 -8.28 6.92
CA GLU A 28 -12.34 -7.52 6.53
C GLU A 28 -12.96 -8.15 5.29
N ARG A 29 -14.23 -8.57 5.38
CA ARG A 29 -14.91 -9.35 4.32
C ARG A 29 -15.77 -8.51 3.39
N ASP A 30 -16.28 -7.38 3.86
CA ASP A 30 -17.12 -6.48 3.06
C ASP A 30 -16.26 -5.57 2.20
N ARG A 31 -15.64 -6.14 1.16
CA ARG A 31 -14.67 -5.48 0.28
C ARG A 31 -14.78 -5.89 -1.18
N GLU A 32 -14.32 -5.04 -2.08
CA GLU A 32 -14.03 -5.32 -3.49
C GLU A 32 -12.63 -4.83 -3.87
N LEU A 33 -12.06 -5.39 -4.94
CA LEU A 33 -10.83 -4.90 -5.57
C LEU A 33 -11.19 -4.33 -6.95
N VAL A 34 -10.83 -3.08 -7.20
CA VAL A 34 -10.96 -2.41 -8.50
C VAL A 34 -9.57 -2.32 -9.13
N VAL A 35 -9.33 -3.07 -10.20
CA VAL A 35 -8.06 -3.11 -10.93
C VAL A 35 -8.19 -2.31 -12.21
N VAL A 36 -7.46 -1.23 -12.33
CA VAL A 36 -7.43 -0.35 -13.51
C VAL A 36 -6.09 -0.48 -14.23
N HIS A 37 -6.11 -0.57 -15.56
CA HIS A 37 -4.89 -0.59 -16.38
C HIS A 37 -5.15 -0.05 -17.80
N ASP A 38 -4.10 0.44 -18.42
CA ASP A 38 -4.08 0.91 -19.82
C ASP A 38 -3.21 0.01 -20.74
N GLY A 39 -2.92 -1.22 -20.30
CA GLY A 39 -2.09 -2.17 -21.05
C GLY A 39 -2.78 -2.77 -22.28
N GLY A 40 -1.96 -3.35 -23.17
CA GLY A 40 -2.40 -3.99 -24.41
C GLY A 40 -3.27 -5.24 -24.18
N ALA A 41 -3.69 -5.89 -25.27
CA ALA A 41 -4.59 -7.05 -25.20
C ALA A 41 -3.99 -8.21 -24.41
N ALA A 42 -2.75 -8.60 -24.72
CA ALA A 42 -2.07 -9.70 -24.04
C ALA A 42 -1.92 -9.46 -22.53
N PHE A 43 -1.63 -8.22 -22.12
CA PHE A 43 -1.57 -7.87 -20.70
C PHE A 43 -2.96 -7.97 -20.05
N HIS A 44 -4.00 -7.47 -20.72
CA HIS A 44 -5.38 -7.60 -20.26
C HIS A 44 -5.80 -9.06 -20.05
N ASP A 45 -5.45 -9.94 -20.98
CA ASP A 45 -5.73 -11.38 -20.87
C ASP A 45 -5.04 -11.98 -19.64
N GLY A 46 -3.80 -11.57 -19.36
CA GLY A 46 -3.07 -11.96 -18.15
C GLY A 46 -3.77 -11.50 -16.87
N VAL A 47 -4.19 -10.22 -16.81
CA VAL A 47 -4.94 -9.67 -15.67
C VAL A 47 -6.27 -10.42 -15.48
N GLN A 48 -6.98 -10.73 -16.58
CA GLN A 48 -8.21 -11.53 -16.52
C GLN A 48 -7.96 -12.95 -16.01
N ALA A 49 -6.85 -13.59 -16.41
CA ALA A 49 -6.51 -14.94 -15.96
C ALA A 49 -6.30 -14.96 -14.43
N ILE A 50 -5.56 -13.98 -13.88
CA ILE A 50 -5.35 -13.84 -12.44
C ILE A 50 -6.70 -13.61 -11.72
N ALA A 51 -7.56 -12.73 -12.24
CA ALA A 51 -8.86 -12.47 -11.64
C ALA A 51 -9.77 -13.72 -11.65
N ARG A 52 -9.77 -14.49 -12.74
CA ARG A 52 -10.53 -15.75 -12.83
C ARG A 52 -10.01 -16.81 -11.85
N ALA A 53 -8.72 -16.91 -11.66
CA ALA A 53 -8.13 -17.82 -10.67
C ALA A 53 -8.57 -17.48 -9.23
N ASN A 54 -9.05 -16.24 -9.00
CA ASN A 54 -9.55 -15.73 -7.72
C ASN A 54 -11.07 -15.43 -7.77
N ALA A 55 -11.85 -16.18 -8.53
CA ALA A 55 -13.28 -15.93 -8.79
C ALA A 55 -14.18 -15.89 -7.53
N GLY A 56 -13.69 -16.41 -6.39
CA GLY A 56 -14.38 -16.28 -5.09
C GLY A 56 -14.27 -14.88 -4.46
N ALA A 57 -13.43 -13.99 -5.00
CA ALA A 57 -13.26 -12.62 -4.52
C ALA A 57 -13.98 -11.62 -5.45
N ALA A 58 -14.49 -10.54 -4.89
CA ALA A 58 -15.12 -9.47 -5.65
C ALA A 58 -14.04 -8.61 -6.35
N ILE A 59 -13.60 -9.03 -7.52
CA ILE A 59 -12.60 -8.33 -8.35
C ILE A 59 -13.28 -7.73 -9.56
N ARG A 60 -13.08 -6.42 -9.77
CA ARG A 60 -13.57 -5.69 -10.94
C ARG A 60 -12.38 -5.23 -11.77
N LEU A 61 -12.42 -5.51 -13.07
CA LEU A 61 -11.41 -5.09 -14.02
C LEU A 61 -11.91 -3.92 -14.85
N VAL A 62 -11.08 -2.90 -15.00
CA VAL A 62 -11.35 -1.72 -15.82
C VAL A 62 -10.15 -1.52 -16.74
N ARG A 63 -10.35 -1.77 -18.02
CA ARG A 63 -9.37 -1.48 -19.06
C ARG A 63 -9.66 -0.12 -19.67
N VAL A 64 -8.63 0.72 -19.74
CA VAL A 64 -8.68 2.06 -20.35
C VAL A 64 -8.04 2.03 -21.72
N ALA A 65 -8.37 2.98 -22.58
CA ALA A 65 -7.69 3.11 -23.86
C ALA A 65 -6.20 3.40 -23.68
N THR A 66 -5.35 2.76 -24.49
CA THR A 66 -3.90 2.86 -24.37
C THR A 66 -3.31 4.13 -25.01
N SER A 67 -4.10 4.90 -25.75
CA SER A 67 -3.64 6.12 -26.43
C SER A 67 -4.69 7.23 -26.31
N PRO A 68 -4.31 8.43 -25.86
CA PRO A 68 -3.03 8.73 -25.21
C PRO A 68 -2.88 8.01 -23.88
N ARG A 69 -1.63 7.73 -23.45
CA ARG A 69 -1.35 7.06 -22.17
C ARG A 69 -1.79 7.94 -21.01
N SER A 70 -2.54 7.36 -20.09
CA SER A 70 -3.01 8.07 -18.91
C SER A 70 -1.91 8.23 -17.86
N SER A 71 -1.92 9.31 -17.10
CA SER A 71 -1.06 9.42 -15.90
C SER A 71 -1.52 8.46 -14.81
N LEU A 72 -0.65 8.19 -13.83
CA LEU A 72 -1.01 7.39 -12.66
C LEU A 72 -2.18 8.00 -11.90
N GLY A 73 -2.16 9.33 -11.68
CA GLY A 73 -3.26 10.04 -11.01
C GLY A 73 -4.58 9.93 -11.75
N ALA A 74 -4.57 10.00 -13.10
CA ALA A 74 -5.78 9.82 -13.91
C ALA A 74 -6.34 8.39 -13.76
N LEU A 75 -5.49 7.36 -13.80
CA LEU A 75 -5.91 5.96 -13.60
C LEU A 75 -6.44 5.71 -12.17
N ARG A 76 -5.83 6.31 -11.15
CA ARG A 76 -6.34 6.24 -9.77
C ARG A 76 -7.73 6.90 -9.64
N ASN A 77 -7.94 8.04 -10.30
CA ASN A 77 -9.26 8.68 -10.35
C ASN A 77 -10.32 7.79 -10.99
N MET A 78 -9.98 7.09 -12.07
CA MET A 78 -10.89 6.11 -12.69
C MET A 78 -11.22 4.96 -11.72
N ALA A 79 -10.24 4.51 -10.93
CA ALA A 79 -10.49 3.49 -9.91
C ALA A 79 -11.47 4.00 -8.84
N VAL A 80 -11.32 5.25 -8.38
CA VAL A 80 -12.27 5.91 -7.45
C VAL A 80 -13.66 5.99 -8.06
N ASP A 81 -13.78 6.40 -9.33
CA ASP A 81 -15.06 6.54 -10.03
C ASP A 81 -15.77 5.18 -10.22
N CYS A 82 -15.01 4.11 -10.37
CA CYS A 82 -15.53 2.74 -10.49
C CYS A 82 -15.84 2.08 -9.13
N ALA A 83 -15.38 2.66 -8.01
CA ALA A 83 -15.59 2.12 -6.68
C ALA A 83 -17.05 2.15 -6.25
N ARG A 84 -17.53 1.07 -5.64
CA ARG A 84 -18.91 0.94 -5.11
C ARG A 84 -18.98 1.07 -3.60
N GLY A 85 -17.84 0.90 -2.91
CA GLY A 85 -17.74 0.99 -1.46
C GLY A 85 -18.01 2.38 -0.92
N ALA A 86 -18.48 2.46 0.29
CA ALA A 86 -18.56 3.71 1.05
C ALA A 86 -17.17 4.20 1.47
N TYR A 87 -16.18 3.30 1.43
CA TYR A 87 -14.78 3.58 1.71
C TYR A 87 -13.93 3.15 0.52
N VAL A 88 -12.81 3.84 0.31
CA VAL A 88 -11.80 3.51 -0.69
C VAL A 88 -10.45 3.33 0.01
N CYS A 89 -9.62 2.41 -0.47
CA CYS A 89 -8.29 2.14 0.07
C CYS A 89 -7.29 2.05 -1.08
N GLN A 90 -6.22 2.82 -1.02
CA GLN A 90 -5.11 2.66 -1.96
C GLN A 90 -4.47 1.29 -1.77
N TRP A 91 -4.30 0.56 -2.89
CA TRP A 91 -3.84 -0.83 -2.90
C TRP A 91 -2.87 -1.04 -4.05
N ASP A 92 -1.60 -0.73 -3.82
CA ASP A 92 -0.59 -0.80 -4.88
C ASP A 92 -0.26 -2.25 -5.27
N ASP A 93 -0.04 -2.48 -6.56
CA ASP A 93 0.11 -3.82 -7.14
C ASP A 93 1.49 -4.44 -6.90
N ASP A 94 2.47 -3.64 -6.51
CA ASP A 94 3.86 -4.05 -6.27
C ASP A 94 4.21 -4.17 -4.78
N ASP A 95 3.30 -3.77 -3.89
CA ASP A 95 3.48 -3.85 -2.44
C ASP A 95 2.84 -5.09 -1.82
N ARG A 96 3.09 -5.31 -0.53
CA ARG A 96 2.51 -6.41 0.23
C ARG A 96 1.62 -5.87 1.36
N HIS A 97 0.53 -6.55 1.59
CA HIS A 97 -0.51 -6.10 2.51
C HIS A 97 -0.87 -7.21 3.51
N HIS A 98 -0.66 -6.93 4.80
CA HIS A 98 -0.99 -7.87 5.87
C HIS A 98 -2.48 -8.19 5.91
N PRO A 99 -2.89 -9.43 6.27
CA PRO A 99 -4.31 -9.82 6.31
C PRO A 99 -5.22 -8.93 7.16
N ARG A 100 -4.69 -8.26 8.18
CA ARG A 100 -5.44 -7.37 9.08
C ARG A 100 -5.39 -5.89 8.69
N ARG A 101 -4.75 -5.53 7.56
CA ARG A 101 -4.56 -4.12 7.19
C ARG A 101 -5.89 -3.34 7.15
N LEU A 102 -6.87 -3.82 6.39
CA LEU A 102 -8.15 -3.13 6.24
C LEU A 102 -8.92 -3.05 7.56
N GLN A 103 -8.91 -4.12 8.34
CA GLN A 103 -9.57 -4.16 9.66
C GLN A 103 -9.00 -3.10 10.60
N VAL A 104 -7.68 -3.07 10.79
CA VAL A 104 -7.03 -2.14 11.73
C VAL A 104 -7.23 -0.69 11.31
N GLN A 105 -7.09 -0.38 10.01
CA GLN A 105 -7.33 0.98 9.53
C GLN A 105 -8.80 1.41 9.69
N MET A 106 -9.76 0.51 9.46
CA MET A 106 -11.19 0.79 9.68
C MET A 106 -11.51 0.99 11.16
N GLU A 107 -10.91 0.21 12.05
CA GLU A 107 -11.05 0.37 13.50
C GLU A 107 -10.54 1.75 13.94
N ALA A 108 -9.35 2.16 13.50
CA ALA A 108 -8.77 3.47 13.78
C ALA A 108 -9.66 4.62 13.24
N LEU A 109 -10.10 4.52 11.99
CA LEU A 109 -10.98 5.51 11.37
C LEU A 109 -12.28 5.71 12.17
N ARG A 110 -12.89 4.61 12.62
CA ARG A 110 -14.13 4.66 13.43
C ARG A 110 -13.88 5.22 14.82
N ALA A 111 -12.81 4.78 15.50
CA ALA A 111 -12.49 5.20 16.86
C ALA A 111 -12.20 6.71 16.95
N GLU A 112 -11.54 7.27 15.96
CA GLU A 112 -11.18 8.69 15.91
C GLU A 112 -12.23 9.55 15.17
N HIS A 113 -13.33 8.96 14.71
CA HIS A 113 -14.34 9.62 13.87
C HIS A 113 -13.70 10.36 12.67
N GLY A 114 -12.68 9.73 12.06
CA GLY A 114 -11.92 10.29 10.97
C GLY A 114 -12.64 10.24 9.61
N ASP A 115 -12.15 11.05 8.67
CA ASP A 115 -12.52 10.98 7.27
C ASP A 115 -11.62 9.99 6.52
N ALA A 116 -10.40 9.80 7.01
CA ALA A 116 -9.41 8.86 6.48
C ALA A 116 -8.61 8.19 7.61
N ALA A 117 -7.95 7.07 7.29
CA ALA A 117 -6.98 6.41 8.13
C ALA A 117 -5.71 6.12 7.32
N VAL A 118 -4.55 6.35 7.94
CA VAL A 118 -3.23 6.13 7.37
C VAL A 118 -2.33 5.43 8.38
N LEU A 119 -1.26 4.79 7.90
CA LEU A 119 -0.22 4.28 8.76
C LEU A 119 0.83 5.37 9.00
N ALA A 120 1.31 5.50 10.22
CA ALA A 120 2.41 6.41 10.58
C ALA A 120 3.79 5.75 10.38
N ASP A 121 3.81 4.46 10.10
CA ASP A 121 5.02 3.66 9.89
C ASP A 121 4.75 2.52 8.91
N GLN A 122 5.80 2.00 8.29
CA GLN A 122 5.74 0.91 7.31
C GLN A 122 6.97 0.00 7.41
N LEU A 123 6.87 -1.21 6.89
CA LEU A 123 8.04 -1.98 6.51
C LEU A 123 8.48 -1.60 5.10
N HIS A 124 9.79 -1.57 4.86
CA HIS A 124 10.39 -1.23 3.58
C HIS A 124 11.40 -2.32 3.20
N LEU A 125 11.03 -3.14 2.22
CA LEU A 125 11.82 -4.27 1.75
C LEU A 125 12.61 -3.89 0.50
N PHE A 126 13.93 -3.92 0.58
CA PHE A 126 14.83 -3.88 -0.57
C PHE A 126 15.01 -5.32 -1.09
N ALA A 127 14.26 -5.66 -2.14
CA ALA A 127 14.15 -7.04 -2.59
C ALA A 127 15.43 -7.61 -3.22
N ASP A 128 16.29 -6.77 -3.78
CA ASP A 128 17.56 -7.11 -4.41
C ASP A 128 18.63 -7.52 -3.40
N VAL A 129 18.73 -6.81 -2.27
CA VAL A 129 19.69 -7.07 -1.19
C VAL A 129 19.11 -7.84 -0.02
N ARG A 130 17.81 -8.12 -0.04
CA ARG A 130 17.11 -8.82 1.04
C ARG A 130 17.26 -8.13 2.40
N GLU A 131 17.24 -6.81 2.40
CA GLU A 131 17.20 -6.00 3.61
C GLU A 131 15.82 -5.40 3.81
N MET A 132 15.39 -5.34 5.05
CA MET A 132 14.13 -4.71 5.45
C MET A 132 14.38 -3.67 6.53
N TYR A 133 13.66 -2.57 6.45
CA TYR A 133 13.67 -1.52 7.46
C TYR A 133 12.25 -1.29 7.97
N TRP A 134 12.11 -0.83 9.21
CA TRP A 134 10.85 -0.33 9.73
C TRP A 134 10.93 1.19 9.76
N ASP A 135 10.34 1.83 8.78
CA ASP A 135 10.38 3.28 8.60
C ASP A 135 9.27 3.95 9.43
N ASP A 136 9.65 4.94 10.24
CA ASP A 136 8.79 5.73 11.11
C ASP A 136 8.60 7.13 10.51
N TRP A 137 7.42 7.40 10.01
CA TRP A 137 7.05 8.71 9.50
C TRP A 137 6.44 9.62 10.57
N ASP A 138 6.10 9.08 11.76
CA ASP A 138 5.46 9.85 12.83
C ASP A 138 6.36 10.95 13.39
N ASN A 139 7.70 10.83 13.22
CA ASN A 139 8.67 11.85 13.60
C ASN A 139 8.90 12.93 12.52
N GLN A 140 8.20 12.86 11.38
CA GLN A 140 8.21 13.94 10.41
C GLN A 140 7.34 15.11 10.84
N PRO A 141 7.70 16.36 10.43
CA PRO A 141 6.81 17.48 10.64
C PRO A 141 5.44 17.28 9.98
N TYR A 142 4.38 17.65 10.71
CA TYR A 142 3.06 17.74 10.10
C TYR A 142 3.11 18.69 8.86
N PRO A 143 2.46 18.38 7.75
CA PRO A 143 1.47 17.31 7.55
C PRO A 143 2.04 15.99 6.99
N LEU A 144 3.35 15.83 6.82
CA LEU A 144 3.97 14.67 6.16
C LEU A 144 4.31 13.51 7.10
N ASN A 145 3.67 13.40 8.24
CA ASN A 145 3.95 12.45 9.30
C ASN A 145 3.12 11.15 9.18
N PHE A 146 2.98 10.66 7.97
CA PHE A 146 2.29 9.41 7.65
C PHE A 146 2.73 8.87 6.28
N VAL A 147 2.40 7.62 6.00
CA VAL A 147 2.66 6.94 4.72
C VAL A 147 1.48 7.15 3.78
N ALA A 148 1.60 8.04 2.79
CA ALA A 148 0.52 8.45 1.88
C ALA A 148 -0.08 7.25 1.11
N GLY A 149 0.74 6.32 0.62
CA GLY A 149 0.31 5.10 -0.10
C GLY A 149 -0.54 4.13 0.72
N THR A 150 -0.77 4.41 2.03
CA THR A 150 -1.61 3.58 2.88
C THR A 150 -3.01 4.13 3.10
N LEU A 151 -3.39 5.20 2.41
CA LEU A 151 -4.67 5.88 2.60
C LEU A 151 -5.87 4.95 2.48
N LEU A 152 -6.72 4.93 3.51
CA LEU A 152 -8.08 4.41 3.52
C LEU A 152 -9.00 5.57 3.90
N ALA A 153 -9.99 5.90 3.09
CA ALA A 153 -10.82 7.08 3.31
C ALA A 153 -12.31 6.81 3.03
N ARG A 154 -13.18 7.65 3.61
CA ARG A 154 -14.56 7.74 3.16
C ARG A 154 -14.57 8.17 1.69
N ARG A 155 -15.30 7.46 0.82
CA ARG A 155 -15.33 7.79 -0.61
C ARG A 155 -15.87 9.21 -0.89
N GLU A 156 -16.77 9.69 -0.07
CA GLU A 156 -17.30 11.06 -0.15
C GLU A 156 -16.31 12.14 0.29
N ALA A 157 -15.29 11.77 1.06
CA ALA A 157 -14.28 12.69 1.60
C ALA A 157 -13.01 12.74 0.75
N ILE A 158 -12.80 11.78 -0.16
CA ILE A 158 -11.58 11.71 -0.96
C ILE A 158 -11.54 12.85 -1.98
N ALA A 159 -10.40 13.53 -2.08
CA ALA A 159 -10.14 14.49 -3.14
C ALA A 159 -9.82 13.77 -4.48
N ARG A 160 -9.59 14.52 -5.54
CA ARG A 160 -9.10 13.97 -6.81
C ARG A 160 -7.58 13.90 -6.79
N TYR A 161 -7.05 12.79 -7.28
CA TYR A 161 -5.61 12.70 -7.56
C TYR A 161 -5.25 13.72 -8.65
N PRO A 162 -4.15 14.47 -8.50
CA PRO A 162 -3.66 15.34 -9.58
C PRO A 162 -3.23 14.49 -10.78
N ASP A 163 -3.31 15.11 -11.97
CA ASP A 163 -2.90 14.47 -13.23
C ASP A 163 -1.37 14.45 -13.37
N GLN A 164 -0.75 13.58 -12.58
CA GLN A 164 0.71 13.42 -12.53
C GLN A 164 1.10 11.96 -12.36
N GLY A 165 2.34 11.62 -12.68
CA GLY A 165 2.88 10.27 -12.65
C GLY A 165 3.62 9.89 -11.37
N ARG A 166 3.85 10.84 -10.44
CA ARG A 166 4.60 10.62 -9.18
C ARG A 166 4.11 11.56 -8.10
N GLY A 167 4.06 11.07 -6.85
CA GLY A 167 3.68 11.86 -5.68
C GLY A 167 2.22 12.31 -5.68
N GLU A 168 1.39 11.70 -6.52
CA GLU A 168 -0.04 11.97 -6.64
C GLU A 168 -0.79 11.58 -5.36
N ASP A 169 -0.32 10.57 -4.64
CA ASP A 169 -0.84 10.11 -3.35
C ASP A 169 -0.57 11.13 -2.23
N THR A 170 0.65 11.63 -2.16
CA THR A 170 1.02 12.69 -1.21
C THR A 170 0.23 13.96 -1.49
N ALA A 171 0.14 14.37 -2.75
CA ALA A 171 -0.61 15.57 -3.14
C ALA A 171 -2.12 15.42 -2.85
N LEU A 172 -2.71 14.24 -3.08
CA LEU A 172 -4.08 13.94 -2.69
C LEU A 172 -4.27 14.09 -1.17
N ALA A 173 -3.39 13.48 -0.36
CA ALA A 173 -3.50 13.53 1.08
C ALA A 173 -3.38 14.97 1.61
N LEU A 174 -2.45 15.77 1.05
CA LEU A 174 -2.32 17.19 1.40
C LEU A 174 -3.58 17.97 1.05
N ALA A 175 -4.15 17.79 -0.13
CA ALA A 175 -5.40 18.44 -0.53
C ALA A 175 -6.57 18.08 0.39
N MET A 176 -6.64 16.84 0.86
CA MET A 176 -7.64 16.42 1.85
C MET A 176 -7.44 17.12 3.20
N LEU A 177 -6.21 17.23 3.69
CA LEU A 177 -5.88 17.93 4.94
C LEU A 177 -6.17 19.44 4.83
N GLU A 178 -5.83 20.07 3.71
CA GLU A 178 -6.18 21.47 3.41
C GLU A 178 -7.69 21.70 3.39
N ALA A 179 -8.47 20.72 2.95
CA ALA A 179 -9.93 20.72 3.01
C ALA A 179 -10.49 20.42 4.42
N GLY A 180 -9.64 20.34 5.45
CA GLY A 180 -10.03 20.10 6.84
C GLY A 180 -10.42 18.65 7.14
N ARG A 181 -10.05 17.68 6.30
CA ARG A 181 -10.34 16.25 6.55
C ARG A 181 -9.49 15.73 7.71
N ARG A 182 -10.09 14.94 8.58
CA ARG A 182 -9.42 14.36 9.76
C ARG A 182 -8.84 13.00 9.43
N PHE A 183 -7.55 12.81 9.71
CA PHE A 183 -6.83 11.56 9.49
C PHE A 183 -6.57 10.85 10.82
N ALA A 184 -7.13 9.65 10.98
CA ALA A 184 -6.72 8.69 12.00
C ALA A 184 -5.37 8.09 11.61
N ARG A 185 -4.42 8.04 12.57
CA ARG A 185 -3.08 7.52 12.32
C ARG A 185 -2.77 6.34 13.23
N THR A 186 -2.49 5.18 12.66
CA THR A 186 -1.99 4.03 13.41
C THR A 186 -0.48 4.10 13.56
N ARG A 187 0.03 3.75 14.74
CA ARG A 187 1.46 3.76 15.06
C ARG A 187 1.93 2.37 15.48
N GLU A 188 3.21 2.08 15.23
CA GLU A 188 3.83 0.78 15.57
C GLU A 188 3.09 -0.41 14.93
N GLN A 189 2.50 -0.18 13.75
CA GLN A 189 1.74 -1.14 12.97
C GLN A 189 2.32 -1.30 11.54
N GLY A 190 3.59 -0.92 11.34
CA GLY A 190 4.24 -0.93 10.03
C GLY A 190 4.22 -2.30 9.34
N PHE A 191 4.10 -3.39 10.09
CA PHE A 191 3.93 -4.72 9.54
C PHE A 191 2.62 -4.90 8.73
N LEU A 192 1.67 -3.96 8.82
CA LEU A 192 0.44 -3.99 8.04
C LEU A 192 0.68 -3.70 6.55
N TYR A 193 1.78 -3.05 6.22
CA TYR A 193 2.13 -2.66 4.86
C TYR A 193 3.63 -2.78 4.62
N VAL A 194 4.01 -3.53 3.60
CA VAL A 194 5.40 -3.66 3.17
C VAL A 194 5.56 -2.98 1.83
N TYR A 195 6.20 -1.83 1.83
CA TYR A 195 6.66 -1.18 0.61
C TYR A 195 7.81 -2.01 0.02
N VAL A 196 7.68 -2.43 -1.24
CA VAL A 196 8.69 -3.27 -1.90
C VAL A 196 9.45 -2.47 -2.92
N PHE A 197 10.74 -2.25 -2.67
CA PHE A 197 11.66 -1.74 -3.67
C PHE A 197 12.30 -2.91 -4.43
N ASP A 198 12.01 -3.02 -5.73
CA ASP A 198 12.55 -4.05 -6.62
C ASP A 198 13.30 -3.48 -7.83
N GLY A 199 13.62 -2.18 -7.80
CA GLY A 199 14.32 -1.47 -8.87
C GLY A 199 13.43 -1.03 -10.06
N ARG A 200 12.12 -1.34 -10.04
CA ARG A 200 11.14 -0.91 -11.07
C ARG A 200 10.19 0.17 -10.57
N ASN A 201 10.38 0.63 -9.34
CA ASN A 201 9.60 1.69 -8.72
C ASN A 201 9.86 3.05 -9.41
N SER A 202 8.94 4.00 -9.22
CA SER A 202 9.00 5.33 -9.84
C SER A 202 10.20 6.17 -9.38
N PHE A 203 10.70 5.92 -8.16
CA PHE A 203 11.90 6.55 -7.60
C PHE A 203 13.06 5.56 -7.58
N ASP A 204 14.28 6.06 -7.61
CA ASP A 204 15.50 5.26 -7.64
C ASP A 204 15.91 4.73 -6.25
N HIS A 205 16.93 3.85 -6.24
CA HIS A 205 17.47 3.27 -5.01
C HIS A 205 17.95 4.33 -4.01
N ALA A 206 18.59 5.42 -4.49
CA ALA A 206 19.12 6.46 -3.60
C ALA A 206 18.02 7.17 -2.81
N HIS A 207 16.87 7.42 -3.44
CA HIS A 207 15.69 7.98 -2.80
C HIS A 207 15.17 7.05 -1.69
N HIS A 208 14.98 5.76 -1.99
CA HIS A 208 14.49 4.77 -1.02
C HIS A 208 15.47 4.54 0.12
N ALA A 209 16.76 4.44 -0.17
CA ALA A 209 17.80 4.31 0.84
C ALA A 209 17.86 5.52 1.78
N ALA A 210 17.66 6.74 1.26
CA ALA A 210 17.58 7.94 2.08
C ALA A 210 16.37 7.91 3.03
N ILE A 211 15.20 7.46 2.58
CA ILE A 211 14.02 7.27 3.45
C ILE A 211 14.39 6.40 4.63
N SER A 212 14.83 5.16 4.39
CA SER A 212 15.15 4.22 5.46
C SER A 212 16.33 4.65 6.32
N LEU A 213 17.28 5.42 5.77
CA LEU A 213 18.38 5.99 6.57
C LEU A 213 17.86 6.97 7.63
N TYR A 214 16.90 7.81 7.28
CA TYR A 214 16.39 8.87 8.17
C TYR A 214 15.23 8.43 9.06
N HIS A 215 14.38 7.53 8.60
CA HIS A 215 13.11 7.20 9.26
C HIS A 215 13.11 5.89 10.04
N ARG A 216 14.08 4.98 9.84
CA ARG A 216 14.02 3.64 10.45
C ARG A 216 14.00 3.64 11.98
N PHE A 217 13.24 2.76 12.55
CA PHE A 217 13.37 2.39 13.96
C PHE A 217 14.75 1.79 14.23
N ARG A 218 15.34 2.14 15.33
CA ARG A 218 16.70 1.70 15.73
C ARG A 218 16.73 1.21 17.16
N GLY A 219 17.78 0.42 17.47
CA GLY A 219 18.14 0.04 18.83
C GLY A 219 16.99 -0.54 19.64
N ALA A 220 16.82 -0.06 20.85
CA ALA A 220 15.84 -0.59 21.81
C ALA A 220 14.39 -0.56 21.32
N ARG A 221 14.00 0.40 20.48
CA ARG A 221 12.62 0.47 19.95
C ARG A 221 12.35 -0.69 18.98
N LEU A 222 13.27 -0.97 18.06
CA LEU A 222 13.15 -2.11 17.16
C LEU A 222 13.13 -3.44 17.91
N LEU A 223 14.04 -3.62 18.88
CA LEU A 223 14.12 -4.83 19.70
C LEU A 223 12.84 -5.06 20.52
N ARG A 224 12.22 -4.01 21.03
CA ARG A 224 10.93 -4.12 21.73
C ARG A 224 9.81 -4.62 20.82
N LEU A 225 9.82 -4.22 19.56
CA LEU A 225 8.80 -4.58 18.57
C LEU A 225 9.07 -5.91 17.87
N GLU A 226 10.28 -6.45 17.97
CA GLU A 226 10.70 -7.67 17.27
C GLU A 226 9.77 -8.88 17.48
N PRO A 227 9.31 -9.22 18.72
CA PRO A 227 8.43 -10.38 18.91
C PRO A 227 7.12 -10.26 18.12
N ALA A 228 6.49 -9.09 18.16
CA ALA A 228 5.27 -8.81 17.40
C ALA A 228 5.55 -8.83 15.89
N LEU A 229 6.67 -8.24 15.46
CA LEU A 229 7.09 -8.26 14.07
C LEU A 229 7.28 -9.68 13.54
N ARG A 230 7.96 -10.56 14.27
CA ARG A 230 8.14 -11.97 13.89
C ARG A 230 6.81 -12.69 13.72
N GLN A 231 5.89 -12.50 14.65
CA GLN A 231 4.54 -13.06 14.54
C GLN A 231 3.86 -12.58 13.26
N HIS A 232 3.76 -11.28 13.06
CA HIS A 232 2.99 -10.71 11.94
C HIS A 232 3.63 -10.95 10.56
N VAL A 233 4.97 -10.95 10.48
CA VAL A 233 5.67 -11.29 9.23
C VAL A 233 5.38 -12.73 8.79
N SER A 234 5.20 -13.67 9.73
CA SER A 234 4.83 -15.05 9.41
C SER A 234 3.42 -15.23 8.85
N GLU A 235 2.56 -14.24 8.98
CA GLU A 235 1.18 -14.27 8.47
C GLU A 235 1.08 -13.93 6.97
N TYR A 236 2.16 -13.44 6.34
CA TYR A 236 2.20 -13.17 4.90
C TYR A 236 2.23 -14.45 4.06
N THR A 237 1.39 -14.54 3.03
CA THR A 237 1.33 -15.67 2.09
C THR A 237 1.12 -15.15 0.68
N PRO A 238 2.04 -15.41 -0.28
CA PRO A 238 3.31 -16.12 -0.05
C PRO A 238 4.20 -15.37 0.95
N PRO A 239 5.12 -16.06 1.64
CA PRO A 239 6.05 -15.43 2.59
C PRO A 239 6.83 -14.29 1.96
N LEU A 240 7.26 -13.33 2.77
CA LEU A 240 8.15 -12.24 2.32
C LEU A 240 9.54 -12.77 1.90
N GLY A 241 9.85 -14.00 2.26
CA GLY A 241 11.13 -14.65 2.06
C GLY A 241 12.14 -14.27 3.14
N PRO A 242 13.35 -14.85 3.10
CA PRO A 242 14.39 -14.50 4.05
C PRO A 242 14.85 -13.07 3.83
N PHE A 243 15.00 -12.32 4.91
CA PHE A 243 15.55 -10.96 4.91
C PHE A 243 16.27 -10.65 6.21
N THR A 244 17.06 -9.59 6.20
CA THR A 244 17.79 -9.08 7.35
C THR A 244 17.30 -7.67 7.68
N MET A 245 17.14 -7.38 8.98
CA MET A 245 16.89 -6.01 9.45
C MET A 245 18.14 -5.54 10.18
N PRO A 246 18.86 -4.54 9.64
CA PRO A 246 20.05 -3.99 10.30
C PRO A 246 19.70 -3.38 11.65
N CYS A 247 20.37 -3.83 12.70
CA CYS A 247 20.16 -3.35 14.08
C CYS A 247 21.48 -3.14 14.81
N GLU A 248 21.54 -2.13 15.68
CA GLU A 248 22.67 -1.91 16.58
C GLU A 248 22.80 -3.11 17.54
N GLY A 249 23.99 -3.73 17.58
CA GLY A 249 24.26 -4.91 18.41
C GLY A 249 24.09 -6.25 17.70
N GLY A 250 23.65 -6.26 16.45
CA GLY A 250 23.54 -7.46 15.61
C GLY A 250 22.24 -7.47 14.80
N ASP A 251 22.35 -7.86 13.54
CA ASP A 251 21.23 -7.88 12.63
C ASP A 251 20.16 -8.92 13.00
N LEU A 252 18.90 -8.53 12.90
CA LEU A 252 17.77 -9.45 13.07
C LEU A 252 17.54 -10.21 11.76
N ARG A 253 17.50 -11.53 11.81
CA ARG A 253 17.28 -12.41 10.65
C ARG A 253 15.89 -13.03 10.71
N PHE A 254 15.23 -13.03 9.53
CA PHE A 254 13.91 -13.60 9.30
C PHE A 254 13.99 -14.58 8.11
N GLY A 255 13.32 -15.69 8.18
CA GLY A 255 13.33 -16.72 7.15
C GLY A 255 12.45 -17.88 7.47
#